data_80c98396940f9d1f1ebb40200ac3e41a
#
_entry.id   80c98396940f9d1f1ebb40200ac3e41a
#
_cell.length_a   1.000
_cell.length_b   1.000
_cell.length_c   1.000
_cell.angle_alpha   90.00
_cell.angle_beta   90.00
_cell.angle_gamma   90.00
#
_symmetry.space_group_name_H-M   'P 1'
#
loop_
_entity.id
_entity.type
_entity.pdbx_description
1 polymer ?
#
loop_
_entity_poly.entity_id
_entity_poly.type
_entity_poly.pdbx_seq_one_letter_code
_entity_poly.pdbx_strand_id
1 'polypeptide(L)'
;MDQSLSQQIKKEAQNLGFDLVGIAPAGEAPHWDRLREWVERGFHAGMEYIPRRLSTYRHPSGVLPGCRSLVMVAASYLPVPLANIPPGLGRIAAYATRTDYHTVLREKLRLLAGFIEALIPGTQTRPAVDTAPLMERSFGWLAGLGWIGKNTMLIHPQFGSYFLLGVVLTTAELPPDPPFSKNYCGRCQACLEVCPTGALVAPFTLDARRCISYWTIEAKTVPPARLRPFFDQWFFGCDLCQQVCPWNRRILRSGGVPGTESLLVVEARQLPPHVAMSEVLRASDSILRQWFRDTPLWRAKPAGLRRNAAIVLGNCLRKEMPSYENGCSNAAGRSDISPSNISSGSATPIGQLTSRSKRSPGDFPENAAQPLSPQAADWQDVLASALQDPDPCVRRAAAWALAGRPTLTVGSILHEVFARETDPEVRQEISALLSEISTASGSSAEGP
;
A
#
# COMPACT_ATOMS: atom_id res chain seq x y z
N MET A 1 -9.48 32.15 -31.24
CA MET A 1 -8.42 31.20 -31.57
C MET A 1 -8.95 29.80 -31.24
N ASP A 2 -9.16 28.97 -32.26
CA ASP A 2 -9.57 27.58 -32.06
C ASP A 2 -8.51 26.83 -31.26
N GLN A 3 -8.90 26.35 -30.07
CA GLN A 3 -8.02 25.48 -29.28
C GLN A 3 -7.89 24.13 -29.99
N SER A 4 -6.67 23.60 -30.09
CA SER A 4 -6.49 22.25 -30.63
C SER A 4 -7.31 21.22 -29.85
N LEU A 5 -7.71 20.10 -30.51
CA LEU A 5 -8.47 19.02 -29.86
C LEU A 5 -7.78 18.53 -28.58
N SER A 6 -6.47 18.37 -28.62
CA SER A 6 -5.66 17.97 -27.46
C SER A 6 -5.77 18.97 -26.30
N GLN A 7 -5.80 20.28 -26.57
CA GLN A 7 -5.94 21.31 -25.54
C GLN A 7 -7.34 21.29 -24.92
N GLN A 8 -8.39 21.08 -25.71
CA GLN A 8 -9.75 20.98 -25.22
C GLN A 8 -9.92 19.75 -24.30
N ILE A 9 -9.39 18.59 -24.72
CA ILE A 9 -9.41 17.37 -23.92
C ILE A 9 -8.67 17.56 -22.59
N LYS A 10 -7.47 18.17 -22.62
CA LYS A 10 -6.69 18.45 -21.41
C LYS A 10 -7.39 19.40 -20.47
N LYS A 11 -8.01 20.45 -21.01
CA LYS A 11 -8.77 21.40 -20.21
C LYS A 11 -9.98 20.72 -19.54
N GLU A 12 -10.69 19.86 -20.27
CA GLU A 12 -11.80 19.11 -19.71
C GLU A 12 -11.35 18.15 -18.61
N ALA A 13 -10.22 17.46 -18.78
CA ALA A 13 -9.64 16.63 -17.73
C ALA A 13 -9.35 17.46 -16.45
N GLN A 14 -8.81 18.68 -16.60
CA GLN A 14 -8.57 19.59 -15.47
C GLN A 14 -9.90 20.06 -14.84
N ASN A 15 -10.93 20.40 -15.63
CA ASN A 15 -12.25 20.76 -15.14
C ASN A 15 -12.91 19.64 -14.34
N LEU A 16 -12.65 18.38 -14.72
CA LEU A 16 -13.09 17.18 -14.01
C LEU A 16 -12.32 16.92 -12.70
N GLY A 17 -11.29 17.72 -12.40
CA GLY A 17 -10.51 17.66 -11.17
C GLY A 17 -9.22 16.85 -11.24
N PHE A 18 -8.75 16.45 -12.42
CA PHE A 18 -7.44 15.81 -12.57
C PHE A 18 -6.32 16.84 -12.48
N ASP A 19 -5.31 16.55 -11.67
CA ASP A 19 -4.18 17.44 -11.41
C ASP A 19 -3.15 17.43 -12.55
N LEU A 20 -2.96 16.26 -13.18
CA LEU A 20 -2.06 16.11 -14.33
C LEU A 20 -2.80 15.46 -15.49
N VAL A 21 -2.46 15.89 -16.70
CA VAL A 21 -2.98 15.29 -17.92
C VAL A 21 -1.94 15.37 -19.03
N GLY A 22 -1.79 14.30 -19.79
CA GLY A 22 -0.90 14.23 -20.96
C GLY A 22 -1.36 13.16 -21.92
N ILE A 23 -0.90 13.24 -23.16
CA ILE A 23 -1.28 12.34 -24.25
C ILE A 23 -0.06 11.54 -24.67
N ALA A 24 -0.19 10.21 -24.66
CA ALA A 24 0.79 9.29 -25.21
C ALA A 24 0.29 8.65 -26.51
N PRO A 25 1.17 8.35 -27.47
CA PRO A 25 0.80 7.55 -28.63
C PRO A 25 0.60 6.10 -28.21
N ALA A 26 -0.32 5.38 -28.88
CA ALA A 26 -0.46 3.95 -28.73
C ALA A 26 0.65 3.26 -29.53
N GLY A 27 1.56 2.62 -28.81
CA GLY A 27 2.67 1.84 -29.35
C GLY A 27 3.04 0.73 -28.40
N GLU A 28 4.13 0.02 -28.69
CA GLU A 28 4.68 -0.93 -27.74
C GLU A 28 4.97 -0.22 -26.41
N ALA A 29 4.53 -0.85 -25.30
CA ALA A 29 4.64 -0.25 -23.98
C ALA A 29 6.12 0.05 -23.64
N PRO A 30 6.46 1.27 -23.29
CA PRO A 30 7.80 1.58 -22.81
C PRO A 30 8.17 0.66 -21.64
N HIS A 31 9.41 0.20 -21.61
CA HIS A 31 9.91 -0.73 -20.59
C HIS A 31 9.26 -2.13 -20.60
N TRP A 32 8.65 -2.55 -21.71
CA TRP A 32 8.08 -3.89 -21.89
C TRP A 32 9.08 -5.01 -21.54
N ASP A 33 10.30 -4.93 -22.06
CA ASP A 33 11.34 -5.93 -21.78
C ASP A 33 11.64 -6.07 -20.29
N ARG A 34 11.61 -4.97 -19.53
CA ARG A 34 11.78 -5.00 -18.07
C ARG A 34 10.62 -5.72 -17.35
N LEU A 35 9.39 -5.54 -17.83
CA LEU A 35 8.24 -6.25 -17.27
C LEU A 35 8.37 -7.76 -17.55
N ARG A 36 8.76 -8.13 -18.78
CA ARG A 36 8.98 -9.52 -19.15
C ARG A 36 10.06 -10.17 -18.28
N GLU A 37 11.24 -9.57 -18.18
CA GLU A 37 12.31 -10.04 -17.32
C GLU A 37 11.87 -10.15 -15.85
N TRP A 38 11.11 -9.18 -15.35
CA TRP A 38 10.60 -9.17 -13.98
C TRP A 38 9.64 -10.35 -13.72
N VAL A 39 8.81 -10.71 -14.70
CA VAL A 39 7.93 -11.89 -14.65
C VAL A 39 8.75 -13.17 -14.71
N GLU A 40 9.72 -13.28 -15.62
CA GLU A 40 10.62 -14.44 -15.77
C GLU A 40 11.40 -14.72 -14.47
N ARG A 41 11.78 -13.69 -13.73
CA ARG A 41 12.45 -13.80 -12.41
C ARG A 41 11.50 -14.15 -11.27
N GLY A 42 10.20 -14.30 -11.52
CA GLY A 42 9.19 -14.58 -10.50
C GLY A 42 9.00 -13.43 -9.50
N PHE A 43 9.42 -12.22 -9.82
CA PHE A 43 9.32 -11.06 -8.94
C PHE A 43 7.88 -10.57 -8.74
N HIS A 44 6.93 -11.04 -9.55
CA HIS A 44 5.48 -10.81 -9.41
C HIS A 44 4.87 -11.55 -8.21
N ALA A 45 5.61 -12.45 -7.56
CA ALA A 45 5.10 -13.27 -6.46
C ALA A 45 3.80 -14.01 -6.84
N GLY A 46 2.76 -13.96 -6.01
CA GLY A 46 1.46 -14.59 -6.29
C GLY A 46 0.50 -13.76 -7.14
N MET A 47 0.95 -12.69 -7.80
CA MET A 47 0.11 -11.87 -8.69
C MET A 47 -0.02 -12.51 -10.09
N GLU A 48 -0.58 -13.72 -10.14
CA GLU A 48 -0.70 -14.55 -11.34
C GLU A 48 -1.48 -13.88 -12.48
N TYR A 49 -2.27 -12.87 -12.19
CA TYR A 49 -2.99 -12.10 -13.21
C TYR A 49 -2.05 -11.31 -14.14
N ILE A 50 -0.79 -11.08 -13.73
CA ILE A 50 0.22 -10.42 -14.57
C ILE A 50 0.77 -11.36 -15.63
N PRO A 51 1.40 -12.51 -15.29
CA PRO A 51 1.91 -13.44 -16.29
C PRO A 51 0.80 -13.99 -17.21
N ARG A 52 -0.41 -14.25 -16.69
CA ARG A 52 -1.55 -14.73 -17.49
C ARG A 52 -1.98 -13.76 -18.59
N ARG A 53 -1.75 -12.48 -18.43
CA ARG A 53 -2.10 -11.43 -19.40
C ARG A 53 -0.87 -10.68 -19.93
N LEU A 54 0.32 -11.28 -19.83
CA LEU A 54 1.57 -10.63 -20.15
C LEU A 54 1.59 -10.05 -21.56
N SER A 55 1.15 -10.81 -22.58
CA SER A 55 1.08 -10.34 -23.97
C SER A 55 0.20 -9.10 -24.16
N THR A 56 -0.86 -8.97 -23.36
CA THR A 56 -1.78 -7.82 -23.45
C THR A 56 -1.11 -6.53 -22.92
N TYR A 57 -0.21 -6.64 -21.95
CA TYR A 57 0.54 -5.48 -21.43
C TYR A 57 1.50 -4.87 -22.47
N ARG A 58 1.82 -5.63 -23.53
CA ARG A 58 2.78 -5.19 -24.54
C ARG A 58 2.28 -4.01 -25.36
N HIS A 59 0.99 -3.98 -25.69
CA HIS A 59 0.43 -2.96 -26.56
C HIS A 59 -1.00 -2.57 -26.15
N PRO A 60 -1.36 -1.27 -26.14
CA PRO A 60 -2.70 -0.79 -25.76
C PRO A 60 -3.85 -1.37 -26.58
N SER A 61 -3.60 -1.82 -27.81
CA SER A 61 -4.63 -2.50 -28.62
C SER A 61 -5.13 -3.81 -28.02
N GLY A 62 -4.38 -4.42 -27.11
CA GLY A 62 -4.86 -5.55 -26.32
C GLY A 62 -5.95 -5.16 -25.30
N VAL A 63 -6.09 -3.87 -25.00
CA VAL A 63 -7.14 -3.31 -24.13
C VAL A 63 -8.25 -2.69 -24.97
N LEU A 64 -7.92 -1.89 -25.96
CA LEU A 64 -8.86 -1.28 -26.93
C LEU A 64 -8.36 -1.57 -28.36
N PRO A 65 -9.00 -2.47 -29.11
CA PRO A 65 -8.67 -2.68 -30.52
C PRO A 65 -8.70 -1.37 -31.30
N GLY A 66 -7.70 -1.14 -32.14
CA GLY A 66 -7.60 0.12 -32.91
C GLY A 66 -7.17 1.34 -32.09
N CYS A 67 -6.72 1.16 -30.85
CA CYS A 67 -6.21 2.26 -30.02
C CYS A 67 -5.06 2.99 -30.72
N ARG A 68 -5.14 4.34 -30.80
CA ARG A 68 -4.14 5.22 -31.41
C ARG A 68 -3.53 6.18 -30.40
N SER A 69 -4.28 6.55 -29.35
CA SER A 69 -3.79 7.45 -28.33
C SER A 69 -4.27 7.08 -26.93
N LEU A 70 -3.51 7.47 -25.91
CA LEU A 70 -3.85 7.33 -24.50
C LEU A 70 -3.86 8.71 -23.86
N VAL A 71 -5.01 9.14 -23.34
CA VAL A 71 -5.10 10.32 -22.49
C VAL A 71 -4.83 9.89 -21.06
N MET A 72 -3.59 10.09 -20.62
CA MET A 72 -3.13 9.77 -19.27
C MET A 72 -3.49 10.91 -18.33
N VAL A 73 -4.06 10.57 -17.18
CA VAL A 73 -4.41 11.54 -16.14
C VAL A 73 -3.89 11.09 -14.78
N ALA A 74 -3.75 12.04 -13.85
CA ALA A 74 -3.43 11.74 -12.47
C ALA A 74 -4.25 12.59 -11.52
N ALA A 75 -4.67 11.99 -10.41
CA ALA A 75 -5.32 12.66 -9.29
C ALA A 75 -4.47 12.49 -8.04
N SER A 76 -4.10 13.58 -7.40
CA SER A 76 -3.26 13.57 -6.20
C SER A 76 -4.07 13.19 -4.96
N TYR A 77 -3.39 12.65 -3.96
CA TYR A 77 -3.94 12.40 -2.63
C TYR A 77 -3.00 12.96 -1.56
N LEU A 78 -3.55 13.27 -0.39
CA LEU A 78 -2.75 13.80 0.69
C LEU A 78 -1.90 12.71 1.33
N PRO A 79 -0.59 12.94 1.47
CA PRO A 79 0.27 12.03 2.21
C PRO A 79 -0.06 12.06 3.71
N VAL A 80 0.16 10.93 4.38
CA VAL A 80 0.09 10.81 5.83
C VAL A 80 1.52 10.79 6.37
N PRO A 81 1.95 11.78 7.16
CA PRO A 81 3.29 11.79 7.75
C PRO A 81 3.55 10.56 8.62
N LEU A 82 4.78 10.04 8.59
CA LEU A 82 5.23 9.03 9.55
C LEU A 82 5.40 9.71 10.91
N ALA A 83 4.42 9.51 11.78
CA ALA A 83 4.55 9.81 13.21
C ALA A 83 4.71 8.50 13.98
N ASN A 84 5.31 8.53 15.16
CA ASN A 84 5.23 7.40 16.07
C ASN A 84 3.77 7.21 16.47
N ILE A 85 3.25 6.01 16.28
CA ILE A 85 1.91 5.66 16.71
C ILE A 85 1.98 4.71 17.92
N PRO A 86 1.00 4.77 18.84
CA PRO A 86 0.94 3.86 19.97
C PRO A 86 1.04 2.39 19.54
N PRO A 87 1.64 1.53 20.36
CA PRO A 87 1.58 0.09 20.17
C PRO A 87 0.12 -0.40 20.03
N GLY A 88 -0.11 -1.49 19.31
CA GLY A 88 -1.44 -2.03 19.05
C GLY A 88 -2.23 -1.34 17.93
N LEU A 89 -1.76 -0.19 17.43
CA LEU A 89 -2.32 0.43 16.23
C LEU A 89 -1.59 -0.02 14.97
N GLY A 90 -2.32 -0.23 13.89
CA GLY A 90 -1.78 -0.58 12.57
C GLY A 90 -1.88 0.58 11.60
N ARG A 91 -0.80 0.85 10.85
CA ARG A 91 -0.71 1.91 9.83
C ARG A 91 -1.39 1.49 8.55
N ILE A 92 -2.05 2.46 7.91
CA ILE A 92 -2.63 2.34 6.57
C ILE A 92 -1.83 3.24 5.63
N ALA A 93 -1.44 2.73 4.47
CA ALA A 93 -0.83 3.54 3.42
C ALA A 93 -1.76 4.69 3.01
N ALA A 94 -1.21 5.87 2.79
CA ALA A 94 -1.97 7.11 2.65
C ALA A 94 -3.05 7.04 1.56
N TYR A 95 -2.77 6.39 0.42
CA TYR A 95 -3.74 6.26 -0.68
C TYR A 95 -5.00 5.48 -0.27
N ALA A 96 -4.88 4.59 0.73
CA ALA A 96 -5.94 3.67 1.14
C ALA A 96 -6.79 4.20 2.31
N THR A 97 -6.47 5.38 2.85
CA THR A 97 -7.24 6.00 3.95
C THR A 97 -8.54 6.66 3.50
N ARG A 98 -8.97 6.44 2.26
CA ARG A 98 -10.12 7.12 1.64
C ARG A 98 -11.05 6.13 0.94
N THR A 99 -12.17 6.65 0.43
CA THR A 99 -13.05 5.93 -0.50
C THR A 99 -12.22 5.31 -1.62
N ASP A 100 -12.64 4.14 -2.10
CA ASP A 100 -11.94 3.43 -3.16
C ASP A 100 -11.80 4.31 -4.42
N TYR A 101 -10.56 4.69 -4.70
CA TYR A 101 -10.21 5.55 -5.82
C TYR A 101 -10.65 4.99 -7.19
N HIS A 102 -10.78 3.67 -7.30
CA HIS A 102 -11.30 3.06 -8.52
C HIS A 102 -12.70 3.56 -8.86
N THR A 103 -13.55 3.78 -7.86
CA THR A 103 -14.91 4.29 -8.06
C THR A 103 -14.86 5.74 -8.49
N VAL A 104 -14.12 6.57 -7.77
CA VAL A 104 -14.03 8.01 -8.04
C VAL A 104 -13.41 8.27 -9.41
N LEU A 105 -12.24 7.69 -9.68
CA LEU A 105 -11.54 7.93 -10.96
C LEU A 105 -12.32 7.37 -12.15
N ARG A 106 -12.95 6.19 -12.00
CA ARG A 106 -13.72 5.57 -13.09
C ARG A 106 -14.90 6.42 -13.52
N GLU A 107 -15.59 7.07 -12.59
CA GLU A 107 -16.68 7.98 -12.89
C GLU A 107 -16.20 9.17 -13.72
N LYS A 108 -15.16 9.85 -13.27
CA LYS A 108 -14.59 11.02 -13.97
C LYS A 108 -13.97 10.66 -15.32
N LEU A 109 -13.34 9.49 -15.41
CA LEU A 109 -12.81 8.99 -16.69
C LEU A 109 -13.91 8.67 -17.69
N ARG A 110 -15.09 8.22 -17.25
CA ARG A 110 -16.25 8.03 -18.12
C ARG A 110 -16.76 9.35 -18.69
N LEU A 111 -16.81 10.41 -17.88
CA LEU A 111 -17.18 11.74 -18.33
C LEU A 111 -16.19 12.26 -19.38
N LEU A 112 -14.88 12.12 -19.11
CA LEU A 112 -13.84 12.48 -20.06
C LEU A 112 -13.92 11.66 -21.37
N ALA A 113 -14.22 10.39 -21.28
CA ALA A 113 -14.40 9.50 -22.41
C ALA A 113 -15.59 9.95 -23.28
N GLY A 114 -16.73 10.22 -22.68
CA GLY A 114 -17.91 10.77 -23.37
C GLY A 114 -17.63 12.14 -24.02
N PHE A 115 -16.86 13.02 -23.35
CA PHE A 115 -16.45 14.28 -23.95
C PHE A 115 -15.59 14.06 -25.21
N ILE A 116 -14.63 13.12 -25.19
CA ILE A 116 -13.78 12.79 -26.35
C ILE A 116 -14.64 12.27 -27.50
N GLU A 117 -15.59 11.37 -27.24
CA GLU A 117 -16.48 10.81 -28.26
C GLU A 117 -17.41 11.87 -28.89
N ALA A 118 -17.89 12.81 -28.07
CA ALA A 118 -18.68 13.93 -28.55
C ALA A 118 -17.85 14.93 -29.38
N LEU A 119 -16.59 15.16 -28.97
CA LEU A 119 -15.67 16.10 -29.64
C LEU A 119 -15.18 15.53 -30.98
N ILE A 120 -15.01 14.18 -31.08
CA ILE A 120 -14.46 13.49 -32.25
C ILE A 120 -15.42 12.35 -32.63
N PRO A 121 -16.48 12.64 -33.43
CA PRO A 121 -17.47 11.63 -33.82
C PRO A 121 -16.84 10.40 -34.50
N GLY A 122 -17.36 9.22 -34.21
CA GLY A 122 -16.86 7.96 -34.73
C GLY A 122 -15.67 7.37 -33.95
N THR A 123 -15.19 8.07 -32.91
CA THR A 123 -14.13 7.59 -32.04
C THR A 123 -14.70 6.61 -30.99
N GLN A 124 -13.95 5.57 -30.71
CA GLN A 124 -14.20 4.68 -29.55
C GLN A 124 -13.26 5.04 -28.42
N THR A 125 -13.75 4.96 -27.20
CA THR A 125 -12.95 5.17 -26.01
C THR A 125 -13.08 4.01 -25.02
N ARG A 126 -12.06 3.83 -24.17
CA ARG A 126 -12.09 2.91 -23.03
C ARG A 126 -11.39 3.52 -21.81
N PRO A 127 -12.15 3.96 -20.81
CA PRO A 127 -11.57 4.38 -19.54
C PRO A 127 -11.02 3.18 -18.76
N ALA A 128 -9.86 3.34 -18.11
CA ALA A 128 -9.25 2.33 -17.27
C ALA A 128 -8.53 2.94 -16.08
N VAL A 129 -8.56 2.20 -14.95
CA VAL A 129 -7.87 2.51 -13.70
C VAL A 129 -7.34 1.20 -13.14
N ASP A 130 -6.03 1.06 -13.00
CA ASP A 130 -5.31 -0.04 -12.31
C ASP A 130 -5.65 -1.48 -12.78
N THR A 131 -6.90 -1.79 -13.03
CA THR A 131 -7.37 -3.16 -13.32
C THR A 131 -7.18 -3.61 -14.77
N ALA A 132 -6.88 -2.70 -15.69
CA ALA A 132 -6.57 -3.04 -17.08
C ALA A 132 -5.13 -3.54 -17.21
N PRO A 133 -4.85 -4.50 -18.12
CA PRO A 133 -3.48 -4.95 -18.39
C PRO A 133 -2.73 -3.89 -19.22
N LEU A 134 -2.37 -2.79 -18.57
CA LEU A 134 -1.67 -1.65 -19.16
C LEU A 134 -0.51 -1.23 -18.24
N MET A 135 0.61 -0.87 -18.84
CA MET A 135 1.76 -0.33 -18.10
C MET A 135 1.56 1.17 -17.82
N GLU A 136 0.61 1.51 -16.94
CA GLU A 136 0.16 2.90 -16.69
C GLU A 136 1.30 3.87 -16.37
N ARG A 137 2.24 3.47 -15.48
CA ARG A 137 3.40 4.32 -15.14
C ARG A 137 4.31 4.59 -16.34
N SER A 138 4.47 3.61 -17.22
CA SER A 138 5.28 3.74 -18.43
C SER A 138 4.63 4.67 -19.44
N PHE A 139 3.32 4.56 -19.64
CA PHE A 139 2.57 5.49 -20.49
C PHE A 139 2.42 6.87 -19.84
N GLY A 140 2.34 6.97 -18.51
CA GLY A 140 2.39 8.24 -17.80
C GLY A 140 3.72 8.98 -18.01
N TRP A 141 4.86 8.25 -18.01
CA TRP A 141 6.15 8.80 -18.39
C TRP A 141 6.16 9.25 -19.86
N LEU A 142 5.63 8.43 -20.77
CA LEU A 142 5.56 8.73 -22.19
C LEU A 142 4.67 9.95 -22.48
N ALA A 143 3.62 10.17 -21.68
CA ALA A 143 2.72 11.32 -21.73
C ALA A 143 3.27 12.57 -21.02
N GLY A 144 4.50 12.53 -20.51
CA GLY A 144 5.13 13.68 -19.87
C GLY A 144 4.72 13.94 -18.42
N LEU A 145 3.99 13.01 -17.75
CA LEU A 145 3.49 13.22 -16.38
C LEU A 145 4.59 13.15 -15.30
N GLY A 146 5.78 12.67 -15.62
CA GLY A 146 6.87 12.55 -14.66
C GLY A 146 7.89 11.49 -15.07
N TRP A 147 8.87 11.23 -14.22
CA TRP A 147 9.86 10.17 -14.42
C TRP A 147 9.60 8.96 -13.52
N ILE A 148 10.02 7.79 -13.96
CA ILE A 148 10.01 6.59 -13.10
C ILE A 148 11.19 6.68 -12.14
N GLY A 149 10.92 6.70 -10.84
CA GLY A 149 11.92 6.75 -9.78
C GLY A 149 12.58 5.40 -9.51
N LYS A 150 13.70 5.40 -8.77
CA LYS A 150 14.39 4.18 -8.34
C LYS A 150 13.50 3.27 -7.47
N ASN A 151 12.47 3.83 -6.83
CA ASN A 151 11.42 3.11 -6.09
C ASN A 151 10.28 2.59 -6.98
N THR A 152 10.43 2.62 -8.29
CA THR A 152 9.45 2.21 -9.31
C THR A 152 8.17 3.06 -9.41
N MET A 153 8.05 4.12 -8.61
CA MET A 153 6.91 5.05 -8.70
C MET A 153 7.11 6.07 -9.81
N LEU A 154 6.01 6.53 -10.42
CA LEU A 154 6.04 7.74 -11.25
C LEU A 154 6.12 8.96 -10.33
N ILE A 155 7.05 9.87 -10.60
CA ILE A 155 7.33 11.05 -9.77
C ILE A 155 7.21 12.31 -10.62
N HIS A 156 6.41 13.27 -10.16
CA HIS A 156 6.29 14.59 -10.79
C HIS A 156 7.01 15.66 -9.95
N PRO A 157 7.65 16.67 -10.55
CA PRO A 157 8.43 17.66 -9.81
C PRO A 157 7.62 18.43 -8.75
N GLN A 158 6.34 18.67 -8.99
CA GLN A 158 5.45 19.43 -8.09
C GLN A 158 4.61 18.54 -7.19
N PHE A 159 4.18 17.36 -7.68
CA PHE A 159 3.26 16.46 -6.99
C PHE A 159 3.95 15.26 -6.30
N GLY A 160 5.28 15.12 -6.45
CA GLY A 160 5.98 13.94 -5.96
C GLY A 160 5.42 12.67 -6.60
N SER A 161 5.15 11.63 -5.78
CA SER A 161 4.52 10.39 -6.22
C SER A 161 3.17 10.12 -5.54
N TYR A 162 2.60 11.12 -4.85
CA TYR A 162 1.31 10.99 -4.15
C TYR A 162 0.14 11.30 -5.07
N PHE A 163 0.03 10.53 -6.15
CA PHE A 163 -1.10 10.56 -7.08
C PHE A 163 -1.41 9.16 -7.62
N LEU A 164 -2.63 8.99 -8.06
CA LEU A 164 -3.13 7.77 -8.69
C LEU A 164 -3.39 8.05 -10.16
N LEU A 165 -3.06 7.08 -11.00
CA LEU A 165 -3.17 7.18 -12.46
C LEU A 165 -4.54 6.70 -12.94
N GLY A 166 -5.00 7.32 -14.00
CA GLY A 166 -6.10 6.86 -14.82
C GLY A 166 -5.79 7.09 -16.30
N VAL A 167 -6.53 6.44 -17.17
CA VAL A 167 -6.33 6.55 -18.61
C VAL A 167 -7.65 6.46 -19.35
N VAL A 168 -7.79 7.25 -20.41
CA VAL A 168 -8.78 7.00 -21.48
C VAL A 168 -8.00 6.59 -22.74
N LEU A 169 -8.11 5.30 -23.08
CA LEU A 169 -7.65 4.82 -24.38
C LEU A 169 -8.62 5.30 -25.45
N THR A 170 -8.13 5.68 -26.63
CA THR A 170 -8.99 6.15 -27.73
C THR A 170 -8.49 5.70 -29.11
N THR A 171 -9.42 5.47 -30.02
CA THR A 171 -9.11 5.23 -31.45
C THR A 171 -8.82 6.53 -32.22
N ALA A 172 -9.06 7.71 -31.60
CA ALA A 172 -8.65 8.98 -32.18
C ALA A 172 -7.13 9.11 -32.17
N GLU A 173 -6.58 9.65 -33.25
CA GLU A 173 -5.18 10.04 -33.32
C GLU A 173 -5.03 11.47 -32.78
N LEU A 174 -4.42 11.59 -31.60
CA LEU A 174 -4.17 12.86 -30.94
C LEU A 174 -2.68 13.18 -30.97
N PRO A 175 -2.29 14.45 -31.23
CA PRO A 175 -0.90 14.88 -31.08
C PRO A 175 -0.37 14.53 -29.67
N PRO A 176 0.72 13.73 -29.59
CA PRO A 176 1.25 13.32 -28.31
C PRO A 176 2.05 14.44 -27.63
N ASP A 177 2.10 14.40 -26.31
CA ASP A 177 3.02 15.20 -25.53
C ASP A 177 4.44 14.59 -25.57
N PRO A 178 5.47 15.40 -25.39
CA PRO A 178 6.84 14.89 -25.30
C PRO A 178 7.00 14.05 -24.01
N PRO A 179 7.73 12.92 -24.08
CA PRO A 179 8.07 12.14 -22.92
C PRO A 179 8.83 12.98 -21.88
N PHE A 180 8.66 12.62 -20.59
CA PHE A 180 9.40 13.29 -19.54
C PHE A 180 10.91 13.00 -19.67
N SER A 181 11.69 13.99 -20.04
CA SER A 181 13.09 13.82 -20.52
C SER A 181 14.11 13.63 -19.41
N LYS A 182 13.84 14.10 -18.18
CA LYS A 182 14.82 14.13 -17.08
C LYS A 182 14.51 13.11 -16.00
N ASN A 183 15.54 12.47 -15.46
CA ASN A 183 15.43 11.64 -14.26
C ASN A 183 16.16 12.34 -13.11
N TYR A 184 15.43 12.79 -12.11
CA TYR A 184 15.97 13.54 -10.99
C TYR A 184 16.37 12.69 -9.78
N CYS A 185 16.38 11.37 -9.89
CA CYS A 185 16.91 10.51 -8.82
C CYS A 185 18.44 10.64 -8.65
N GLY A 186 19.18 10.90 -9.72
CA GLY A 186 20.63 11.11 -9.67
C GLY A 186 21.36 10.04 -8.82
N ARG A 187 22.18 10.48 -7.87
CA ARG A 187 22.94 9.62 -6.95
C ARG A 187 22.11 9.15 -5.74
N CYS A 188 20.90 9.69 -5.50
CA CYS A 188 20.07 9.35 -4.35
C CYS A 188 19.71 7.87 -4.33
N GLN A 189 19.84 7.21 -3.16
CA GLN A 189 19.48 5.81 -2.90
C GLN A 189 18.55 5.66 -1.70
N ALA A 190 18.06 6.74 -1.12
CA ALA A 190 17.28 6.76 0.12
C ALA A 190 16.11 5.75 0.13
N CYS A 191 15.42 5.57 -1.01
CA CYS A 191 14.31 4.61 -1.08
C CYS A 191 14.77 3.14 -1.05
N LEU A 192 15.98 2.83 -1.52
CA LEU A 192 16.57 1.49 -1.43
C LEU A 192 17.01 1.20 0.01
N GLU A 193 17.65 2.18 0.64
CA GLU A 193 18.20 2.09 1.99
C GLU A 193 17.11 1.97 3.06
N VAL A 194 16.00 2.70 2.92
CA VAL A 194 14.91 2.70 3.90
C VAL A 194 14.07 1.42 3.86
N CYS A 195 14.13 0.63 2.79
CA CYS A 195 13.29 -0.56 2.66
C CYS A 195 13.75 -1.66 3.62
N PRO A 196 13.00 -1.95 4.70
CA PRO A 196 13.48 -2.83 5.76
C PRO A 196 13.61 -4.30 5.31
N THR A 197 12.88 -4.68 4.27
CA THR A 197 12.89 -6.03 3.69
C THR A 197 13.82 -6.16 2.48
N GLY A 198 14.46 -5.07 2.05
CA GLY A 198 15.26 -5.03 0.82
C GLY A 198 14.47 -5.41 -0.43
N ALA A 199 13.17 -5.04 -0.48
CA ALA A 199 12.32 -5.34 -1.63
C ALA A 199 12.74 -4.59 -2.90
N LEU A 200 13.36 -3.42 -2.77
CA LEU A 200 13.99 -2.70 -3.88
C LEU A 200 15.40 -3.29 -4.10
N VAL A 201 15.48 -4.38 -4.87
CA VAL A 201 16.70 -5.18 -5.06
C VAL A 201 17.75 -4.50 -5.93
N ALA A 202 17.33 -3.52 -6.71
CA ALA A 202 18.19 -2.63 -7.51
C ALA A 202 17.41 -1.35 -7.85
N PRO A 203 18.06 -0.28 -8.28
CA PRO A 203 17.35 0.87 -8.84
C PRO A 203 16.34 0.44 -9.90
N PHE A 204 15.11 0.92 -9.79
CA PHE A 204 14.00 0.63 -10.71
C PHE A 204 13.51 -0.83 -10.71
N THR A 205 13.93 -1.64 -9.73
CA THR A 205 13.57 -3.07 -9.67
C THR A 205 13.06 -3.45 -8.29
N LEU A 206 11.80 -3.87 -8.23
CA LEU A 206 11.12 -4.32 -7.01
C LEU A 206 10.90 -5.85 -7.08
N ASP A 207 11.29 -6.58 -6.05
CA ASP A 207 10.87 -7.96 -5.82
C ASP A 207 9.64 -7.98 -4.90
N ALA A 208 8.45 -8.26 -5.45
CA ALA A 208 7.21 -8.26 -4.69
C ALA A 208 7.21 -9.32 -3.56
N ARG A 209 7.94 -10.42 -3.69
CA ARG A 209 8.09 -11.47 -2.66
C ARG A 209 8.64 -10.92 -1.34
N ARG A 210 9.27 -9.75 -1.36
CA ARG A 210 9.85 -9.06 -0.21
C ARG A 210 9.07 -7.80 0.19
N CYS A 211 8.18 -7.29 -0.67
CA CYS A 211 7.50 -6.01 -0.46
C CYS A 211 6.37 -6.12 0.58
N ILE A 212 6.40 -5.28 1.62
CA ILE A 212 5.35 -5.19 2.64
C ILE A 212 3.99 -4.91 1.99
N SER A 213 3.95 -4.01 1.01
CA SER A 213 2.72 -3.65 0.29
C SER A 213 2.09 -4.87 -0.39
N TYR A 214 2.89 -5.71 -1.09
CA TYR A 214 2.41 -6.95 -1.67
C TYR A 214 1.81 -7.88 -0.60
N TRP A 215 2.53 -8.11 0.49
CA TRP A 215 2.10 -9.04 1.52
C TRP A 215 0.84 -8.60 2.25
N THR A 216 0.65 -7.31 2.44
CA THR A 216 -0.51 -6.77 3.17
C THR A 216 -1.74 -6.54 2.30
N ILE A 217 -1.58 -6.48 0.96
CA ILE A 217 -2.66 -6.18 0.02
C ILE A 217 -3.05 -7.39 -0.83
N GLU A 218 -2.06 -8.01 -1.52
CA GLU A 218 -2.29 -8.96 -2.61
C GLU A 218 -2.16 -10.43 -2.17
N ALA A 219 -1.25 -10.70 -1.22
CA ALA A 219 -0.93 -12.07 -0.83
C ALA A 219 -2.11 -12.77 -0.14
N LYS A 220 -2.38 -13.99 -0.57
CA LYS A 220 -3.39 -14.87 0.01
C LYS A 220 -2.83 -15.88 1.02
N THR A 221 -1.53 -15.81 1.29
CA THR A 221 -0.80 -16.66 2.23
C THR A 221 -0.14 -15.81 3.29
N VAL A 222 0.51 -16.44 4.27
CA VAL A 222 1.24 -15.75 5.32
C VAL A 222 2.65 -15.43 4.83
N PRO A 223 3.18 -14.21 5.08
CA PRO A 223 4.57 -13.90 4.77
C PRO A 223 5.52 -14.83 5.53
N PRO A 224 6.69 -15.17 4.94
CA PRO A 224 7.72 -15.93 5.64
C PRO A 224 8.03 -15.33 7.02
N ALA A 225 8.23 -16.17 8.04
CA ALA A 225 8.43 -15.73 9.42
C ALA A 225 9.54 -14.68 9.55
N ARG A 226 10.66 -14.88 8.80
CA ARG A 226 11.79 -13.93 8.78
C ARG A 226 11.46 -12.52 8.27
N LEU A 227 10.37 -12.34 7.52
CA LEU A 227 9.96 -11.02 7.00
C LEU A 227 8.99 -10.29 7.93
N ARG A 228 8.21 -11.02 8.74
CA ARG A 228 7.13 -10.45 9.57
C ARG A 228 7.61 -9.37 10.55
N PRO A 229 8.79 -9.47 11.20
CA PRO A 229 9.29 -8.42 12.09
C PRO A 229 9.49 -7.07 11.37
N PHE A 230 9.88 -7.09 10.10
CA PHE A 230 10.12 -5.88 9.32
C PHE A 230 8.85 -5.16 8.88
N PHE A 231 7.67 -5.76 9.07
CA PHE A 231 6.39 -5.09 8.81
C PHE A 231 6.09 -4.02 9.85
N ASP A 232 6.73 -4.12 11.01
CA ASP A 232 6.52 -3.18 12.10
C ASP A 232 5.01 -3.03 12.39
N GLN A 233 4.46 -1.83 12.26
CA GLN A 233 3.05 -1.53 12.43
C GLN A 233 2.31 -1.34 11.09
N TRP A 234 2.89 -1.71 9.93
CA TRP A 234 2.18 -1.63 8.65
C TRP A 234 1.10 -2.71 8.54
N PHE A 235 -0.14 -2.26 8.68
CA PHE A 235 -1.34 -3.10 8.57
C PHE A 235 -1.79 -3.28 7.13
N PHE A 236 -1.72 -2.20 6.30
CA PHE A 236 -2.16 -2.24 4.91
C PHE A 236 -1.31 -1.29 4.05
N GLY A 237 -0.66 -1.82 3.03
CA GLY A 237 0.26 -1.06 2.20
C GLY A 237 1.55 -0.69 2.94
N CYS A 238 2.36 0.16 2.33
CA CYS A 238 3.61 0.68 2.91
C CYS A 238 4.08 1.90 2.12
N ASP A 239 4.31 3.02 2.79
CA ASP A 239 4.73 4.28 2.14
C ASP A 239 6.20 4.63 2.37
N LEU A 240 7.01 3.75 3.01
CA LEU A 240 8.39 4.07 3.40
C LEU A 240 9.24 4.60 2.25
N CYS A 241 9.25 3.92 1.10
CA CYS A 241 10.03 4.32 -0.07
C CYS A 241 9.53 5.61 -0.73
N GLN A 242 8.25 5.97 -0.54
CA GLN A 242 7.69 7.25 -0.98
C GLN A 242 8.02 8.37 0.01
N GLN A 243 7.87 8.13 1.31
CA GLN A 243 8.06 9.16 2.35
C GLN A 243 9.51 9.63 2.47
N VAL A 244 10.48 8.74 2.25
CA VAL A 244 11.90 9.11 2.28
C VAL A 244 12.33 9.92 1.06
N CYS A 245 11.55 9.85 -0.04
CA CYS A 245 11.89 10.51 -1.29
C CYS A 245 11.96 12.04 -1.12
N PRO A 246 13.07 12.71 -1.50
CA PRO A 246 13.20 14.16 -1.37
C PRO A 246 12.07 14.95 -2.05
N TRP A 247 11.57 14.45 -3.17
CA TRP A 247 10.46 15.06 -3.92
C TRP A 247 9.14 15.01 -3.16
N ASN A 248 8.90 13.95 -2.41
CA ASN A 248 7.74 13.80 -1.55
C ASN A 248 7.89 14.56 -0.22
N ARG A 249 9.10 14.60 0.34
CA ARG A 249 9.35 15.34 1.58
C ARG A 249 9.01 16.83 1.47
N ARG A 250 9.21 17.42 0.30
CA ARG A 250 8.81 18.81 0.06
C ARG A 250 7.30 18.99 0.23
N ILE A 251 6.50 18.07 -0.33
CA ILE A 251 5.04 18.10 -0.24
C ILE A 251 4.57 17.86 1.19
N LEU A 252 5.18 16.92 1.90
CA LEU A 252 4.90 16.66 3.31
C LEU A 252 5.14 17.90 4.19
N ARG A 253 6.20 18.66 3.91
CA ARG A 253 6.53 19.89 4.66
C ARG A 253 5.59 21.06 4.35
N SER A 254 5.07 21.15 3.14
CA SER A 254 4.13 22.21 2.74
C SER A 254 2.68 21.92 3.12
N GLY A 255 2.39 20.76 3.74
CA GLY A 255 1.04 20.36 4.11
C GLY A 255 0.17 19.91 2.92
N GLY A 256 0.77 19.66 1.78
CA GLY A 256 0.09 19.28 0.54
C GLY A 256 0.58 20.09 -0.67
N VAL A 257 0.00 19.87 -1.81
CA VAL A 257 0.27 20.67 -3.02
C VAL A 257 -0.61 21.92 -2.97
N PRO A 258 -0.03 23.15 -2.94
CA PRO A 258 -0.83 24.37 -2.86
C PRO A 258 -1.76 24.50 -4.07
N GLY A 259 -3.02 24.88 -3.82
CA GLY A 259 -3.99 25.22 -4.86
C GLY A 259 -4.70 24.05 -5.53
N THR A 260 -4.49 22.82 -5.06
CA THR A 260 -5.21 21.64 -5.57
C THR A 260 -6.33 21.23 -4.62
N GLU A 261 -7.57 21.48 -5.01
CA GLU A 261 -8.72 20.73 -4.52
C GLU A 261 -8.73 19.38 -5.26
N SER A 262 -7.84 18.49 -4.85
CA SER A 262 -7.74 17.17 -5.51
C SER A 262 -9.07 16.44 -5.42
N LEU A 263 -9.49 15.88 -6.54
CA LEU A 263 -10.64 15.01 -6.69
C LEU A 263 -10.72 13.93 -5.58
N LEU A 264 -9.58 13.36 -5.21
CA LEU A 264 -9.51 12.33 -4.16
C LEU A 264 -9.57 12.90 -2.74
N VAL A 265 -9.50 14.22 -2.57
CA VAL A 265 -9.55 14.88 -1.27
C VAL A 265 -10.98 15.34 -0.92
N VAL A 266 -11.71 15.83 -1.91
CA VAL A 266 -13.01 16.49 -1.71
C VAL A 266 -14.17 15.50 -1.56
N GLU A 267 -14.17 14.40 -2.29
CA GLU A 267 -15.34 13.50 -2.40
C GLU A 267 -15.24 12.25 -1.51
N ALA A 268 -14.22 12.12 -0.64
CA ALA A 268 -13.90 10.85 -0.03
C ALA A 268 -14.23 10.78 1.47
N ARG A 269 -14.96 9.73 1.88
CA ARG A 269 -14.96 9.26 3.28
C ARG A 269 -13.51 9.04 3.72
N GLN A 270 -13.09 9.64 4.83
CA GLN A 270 -11.77 9.45 5.39
C GLN A 270 -11.81 8.34 6.43
N LEU A 271 -10.89 7.38 6.30
CA LEU A 271 -10.52 6.48 7.38
C LEU A 271 -9.42 7.14 8.23
N PRO A 272 -9.33 6.82 9.52
CA PRO A 272 -8.16 7.19 10.29
C PRO A 272 -6.90 6.57 9.65
N PRO A 273 -5.74 7.23 9.73
CA PRO A 273 -4.50 6.72 9.15
C PRO A 273 -3.95 5.48 9.87
N HIS A 274 -4.56 5.10 10.97
CA HIS A 274 -4.23 3.92 11.77
C HIS A 274 -5.49 3.38 12.47
N VAL A 275 -5.49 2.08 12.75
CA VAL A 275 -6.63 1.32 13.28
C VAL A 275 -6.15 0.42 14.42
N ALA A 276 -6.99 0.18 15.43
CA ALA A 276 -6.69 -0.74 16.52
C ALA A 276 -6.73 -2.19 16.03
N MET A 277 -5.63 -2.91 16.18
CA MET A 277 -5.50 -4.27 15.66
C MET A 277 -6.33 -5.29 16.43
N SER A 278 -6.51 -5.10 17.74
CA SER A 278 -7.39 -5.93 18.55
C SER A 278 -8.85 -5.87 18.08
N GLU A 279 -9.33 -4.69 17.66
CA GLU A 279 -10.67 -4.52 17.11
C GLU A 279 -10.83 -5.25 15.77
N VAL A 280 -9.81 -5.18 14.90
CA VAL A 280 -9.81 -5.90 13.62
C VAL A 280 -9.86 -7.42 13.84
N LEU A 281 -9.12 -7.96 14.82
CA LEU A 281 -9.12 -9.38 15.12
C LEU A 281 -10.44 -9.89 15.73
N ARG A 282 -11.08 -9.08 16.58
CA ARG A 282 -12.38 -9.41 17.19
C ARG A 282 -13.55 -9.28 16.21
N ALA A 283 -13.39 -8.48 15.16
CA ALA A 283 -14.48 -8.17 14.24
C ALA A 283 -14.87 -9.38 13.38
N SER A 284 -16.17 -9.62 13.26
CA SER A 284 -16.71 -10.58 12.30
C SER A 284 -16.50 -10.13 10.84
N ASP A 285 -16.63 -11.06 9.90
CA ASP A 285 -16.53 -10.73 8.47
C ASP A 285 -17.53 -9.67 8.02
N SER A 286 -18.74 -9.69 8.60
CA SER A 286 -19.78 -8.70 8.33
C SER A 286 -19.40 -7.32 8.81
N ILE A 287 -18.77 -7.21 9.98
CA ILE A 287 -18.28 -5.96 10.55
C ILE A 287 -17.11 -5.41 9.71
N LEU A 288 -16.13 -6.26 9.40
CA LEU A 288 -15.00 -5.85 8.55
C LEU A 288 -15.45 -5.40 7.15
N ARG A 289 -16.49 -6.08 6.61
CA ARG A 289 -17.12 -5.66 5.36
C ARG A 289 -17.77 -4.28 5.49
N GLN A 290 -18.48 -4.04 6.56
CA GLN A 290 -19.12 -2.75 6.82
C GLN A 290 -18.08 -1.61 6.93
N TRP A 291 -16.95 -1.87 7.58
CA TRP A 291 -15.89 -0.88 7.77
C TRP A 291 -15.12 -0.57 6.49
N PHE A 292 -14.81 -1.59 5.69
CA PHE A 292 -13.76 -1.46 4.66
C PHE A 292 -14.21 -1.73 3.22
N ARG A 293 -15.45 -2.19 2.95
CA ARG A 293 -15.86 -2.62 1.60
C ARG A 293 -15.74 -1.52 0.54
N ASP A 294 -15.93 -0.26 0.92
CA ASP A 294 -15.89 0.89 0.02
C ASP A 294 -14.53 1.62 0.05
N THR A 295 -13.51 0.92 0.50
CA THR A 295 -12.12 1.40 0.60
C THR A 295 -11.17 0.42 -0.07
N PRO A 296 -9.93 0.83 -0.44
CA PRO A 296 -8.92 -0.09 -0.98
C PRO A 296 -8.57 -1.26 -0.04
N LEU A 297 -8.79 -1.13 1.28
CA LEU A 297 -8.52 -2.18 2.26
C LEU A 297 -9.31 -3.46 1.97
N TRP A 298 -10.46 -3.35 1.32
CA TRP A 298 -11.28 -4.52 0.97
C TRP A 298 -10.59 -5.49 -0.02
N ARG A 299 -9.48 -5.07 -0.64
CA ARG A 299 -8.65 -5.94 -1.48
C ARG A 299 -8.09 -7.13 -0.69
N ALA A 300 -7.66 -6.91 0.56
CA ALA A 300 -7.11 -7.96 1.42
C ALA A 300 -8.16 -8.98 1.92
N LYS A 301 -9.46 -8.63 1.88
CA LYS A 301 -10.56 -9.43 2.43
C LYS A 301 -10.44 -9.65 3.96
N PRO A 302 -11.50 -10.13 4.65
CA PRO A 302 -11.48 -10.30 6.11
C PRO A 302 -10.29 -11.11 6.62
N ALA A 303 -10.02 -12.26 6.02
CA ALA A 303 -8.91 -13.12 6.43
C ALA A 303 -7.56 -12.43 6.32
N GLY A 304 -7.29 -11.73 5.18
CA GLY A 304 -6.05 -10.97 5.01
C GLY A 304 -5.91 -9.81 6.01
N LEU A 305 -7.03 -9.13 6.32
CA LEU A 305 -7.03 -8.07 7.33
C LEU A 305 -6.71 -8.62 8.72
N ARG A 306 -7.36 -9.71 9.16
CA ARG A 306 -7.07 -10.34 10.45
C ARG A 306 -5.64 -10.91 10.53
N ARG A 307 -5.16 -11.56 9.44
CA ARG A 307 -3.76 -12.00 9.34
C ARG A 307 -2.78 -10.84 9.54
N ASN A 308 -3.01 -9.71 8.87
CA ASN A 308 -2.15 -8.53 9.00
C ASN A 308 -2.19 -7.93 10.41
N ALA A 309 -3.39 -7.88 11.02
CA ALA A 309 -3.57 -7.42 12.38
C ALA A 309 -2.80 -8.29 13.40
N ALA A 310 -2.86 -9.61 13.25
CA ALA A 310 -2.08 -10.53 14.10
C ALA A 310 -0.57 -10.29 13.96
N ILE A 311 -0.05 -10.06 12.75
CA ILE A 311 1.37 -9.76 12.54
C ILE A 311 1.78 -8.46 13.23
N VAL A 312 0.96 -7.41 13.13
CA VAL A 312 1.24 -6.12 13.78
C VAL A 312 1.26 -6.28 15.32
N LEU A 313 0.29 -6.98 15.90
CA LEU A 313 0.28 -7.23 17.35
C LEU A 313 1.50 -8.04 17.78
N GLY A 314 1.88 -9.06 17.01
CA GLY A 314 3.09 -9.83 17.27
C GLY A 314 4.36 -9.00 17.25
N ASN A 315 4.45 -8.00 16.37
CA ASN A 315 5.54 -7.04 16.36
C ASN A 315 5.53 -6.12 17.58
N CYS A 316 4.35 -5.70 18.03
CA CYS A 316 4.22 -4.89 19.24
C CYS A 316 4.64 -5.68 20.49
N LEU A 317 4.18 -6.95 20.63
CA LEU A 317 4.57 -7.82 21.75
C LEU A 317 6.09 -8.02 21.84
N ARG A 318 6.77 -8.21 20.70
CA ARG A 318 8.24 -8.36 20.65
C ARG A 318 9.00 -7.11 21.10
N LYS A 319 8.45 -5.93 20.84
CA LYS A 319 9.07 -4.66 21.25
C LYS A 319 8.91 -4.34 22.73
N GLU A 320 7.90 -4.89 23.39
CA GLU A 320 7.68 -4.73 24.84
C GLU A 320 8.57 -5.63 25.69
N MET A 321 9.29 -6.59 25.11
CA MET A 321 10.28 -7.38 25.81
C MET A 321 11.48 -6.50 26.20
N PRO A 322 11.94 -6.46 27.45
CA PRO A 322 13.21 -5.87 27.79
C PRO A 322 14.31 -6.57 26.98
N SER A 323 15.10 -5.79 26.29
CA SER A 323 16.11 -6.13 25.31
C SER A 323 16.70 -7.54 25.46
N TYR A 324 16.19 -8.48 24.67
CA TYR A 324 17.03 -9.56 24.19
C TYR A 324 18.00 -8.88 23.21
N GLU A 325 19.28 -8.79 23.59
CA GLU A 325 20.33 -8.27 22.73
C GLU A 325 20.29 -9.10 21.44
N ASN A 326 19.73 -8.50 20.39
CA ASN A 326 19.69 -9.11 19.06
C ASN A 326 21.12 -9.28 18.56
N GLY A 327 21.64 -10.48 18.62
CA GLY A 327 22.86 -10.91 17.93
C GLY A 327 22.74 -10.89 16.41
N CYS A 328 22.26 -9.78 15.85
CA CYS A 328 22.26 -9.42 14.43
C CYS A 328 22.95 -8.06 14.25
N SER A 329 24.07 -7.86 14.93
CA SER A 329 25.03 -6.82 14.55
C SER A 329 26.03 -7.45 13.60
N ASN A 330 25.83 -7.25 12.29
CA ASN A 330 26.90 -7.04 11.30
C ASN A 330 26.41 -7.33 9.89
N ALA A 331 25.78 -6.34 9.26
CA ALA A 331 25.90 -6.09 7.82
C ALA A 331 25.22 -4.74 7.52
N ALA A 332 25.91 -3.68 7.74
CA ALA A 332 25.89 -2.39 7.03
C ALA A 332 26.24 -1.28 8.03
N GLY A 333 27.37 -0.64 7.83
CA GLY A 333 27.77 0.54 8.57
C GLY A 333 26.67 1.58 8.56
N ARG A 334 26.01 1.78 9.69
CA ARG A 334 25.02 2.84 9.91
C ARG A 334 25.77 4.11 10.23
N SER A 335 25.77 5.06 9.30
CA SER A 335 25.97 6.47 9.67
C SER A 335 24.75 6.89 10.50
N ASP A 336 24.97 7.29 11.75
CA ASP A 336 23.99 7.81 12.68
C ASP A 336 23.17 8.97 12.08
N ILE A 337 21.95 8.69 11.65
CA ILE A 337 20.94 9.73 11.48
C ILE A 337 20.03 9.67 12.72
N SER A 338 20.49 10.32 13.77
CA SER A 338 19.72 10.54 14.99
C SER A 338 18.47 11.38 14.70
N PRO A 339 17.30 11.06 15.26
CA PRO A 339 16.05 11.83 15.06
C PRO A 339 16.03 13.19 15.78
N SER A 340 17.11 13.59 16.43
CA SER A 340 17.13 14.71 17.38
C SER A 340 17.21 16.11 16.77
N ASN A 341 17.14 16.30 15.44
CA ASN A 341 17.18 17.62 14.81
C ASN A 341 15.91 17.99 14.03
N ILE A 342 14.74 17.70 14.61
CA ILE A 342 13.50 18.34 14.16
C ILE A 342 13.04 19.25 15.30
N SER A 343 13.42 20.54 15.20
CA SER A 343 12.90 21.60 16.07
C SER A 343 11.38 21.62 16.00
N SER A 344 10.75 21.59 17.18
CA SER A 344 9.32 21.76 17.42
C SER A 344 8.85 23.12 16.95
N GLY A 345 8.41 23.22 15.69
CA GLY A 345 7.57 24.30 15.23
C GLY A 345 6.14 24.05 15.72
N SER A 346 5.61 24.94 16.56
CA SER A 346 4.26 24.92 17.08
C SER A 346 3.24 24.95 15.93
N ALA A 347 2.57 23.82 15.69
CA ALA A 347 1.43 23.76 14.80
C ALA A 347 0.20 24.28 15.56
N THR A 348 -0.32 25.43 15.15
CA THR A 348 -1.60 25.98 15.58
C THR A 348 -2.73 25.01 15.16
N PRO A 349 -3.71 24.69 16.04
CA PRO A 349 -4.80 23.79 15.66
C PRO A 349 -5.69 24.47 14.63
N ILE A 350 -5.88 23.82 13.49
CA ILE A 350 -6.89 24.20 12.48
C ILE A 350 -8.26 23.99 13.11
N GLY A 351 -9.07 25.08 13.12
CA GLY A 351 -10.35 25.19 13.79
C GLY A 351 -11.32 24.05 13.48
N GLN A 352 -12.03 23.65 14.50
CA GLN A 352 -13.16 22.73 14.47
C GLN A 352 -14.27 23.28 13.58
N LEU A 353 -14.44 22.65 12.41
CA LEU A 353 -15.69 22.75 11.63
C LEU A 353 -16.68 21.75 12.22
N THR A 354 -17.50 22.23 13.15
CA THR A 354 -18.65 21.49 13.68
C THR A 354 -19.78 21.48 12.64
N SER A 355 -19.85 20.43 11.83
CA SER A 355 -21.10 20.02 11.20
C SER A 355 -21.59 18.73 11.87
N ARG A 356 -22.64 18.85 12.68
CA ARG A 356 -23.41 17.69 13.18
C ARG A 356 -24.07 16.99 12.00
N SER A 357 -23.42 16.00 11.40
CA SER A 357 -24.06 15.07 10.50
C SER A 357 -24.70 13.93 11.32
N LYS A 358 -25.96 13.60 11.00
CA LYS A 358 -26.70 12.47 11.59
C LYS A 358 -25.93 11.18 11.34
N ARG A 359 -25.61 10.45 12.40
CA ARG A 359 -24.93 9.14 12.35
C ARG A 359 -25.77 8.15 11.54
N SER A 360 -25.18 7.59 10.49
CA SER A 360 -25.74 6.44 9.79
C SER A 360 -25.22 5.15 10.45
N PRO A 361 -26.01 4.04 10.53
CA PRO A 361 -25.57 2.77 11.07
C PRO A 361 -24.51 2.19 10.12
N GLY A 362 -23.23 2.43 10.37
CA GLY A 362 -22.11 2.03 9.52
C GLY A 362 -20.85 2.83 9.77
N ASP A 363 -20.88 3.78 10.67
CA ASP A 363 -19.72 4.59 11.00
C ASP A 363 -18.66 3.73 11.73
N PHE A 364 -17.41 3.91 11.32
CA PHE A 364 -16.24 3.35 12.00
C PHE A 364 -16.31 3.77 13.48
N PRO A 365 -16.14 2.84 14.44
CA PRO A 365 -16.28 3.19 15.84
C PRO A 365 -15.28 4.30 16.20
N GLU A 366 -15.75 5.37 16.81
CA GLU A 366 -14.90 6.49 17.25
C GLU A 366 -13.76 5.99 18.17
N ASN A 367 -14.00 4.89 18.89
CA ASN A 367 -13.00 4.25 19.77
C ASN A 367 -11.93 3.46 18.99
N ALA A 368 -12.13 3.10 17.72
CA ALA A 368 -11.12 2.41 16.93
C ALA A 368 -9.91 3.29 16.58
N ALA A 369 -10.06 4.60 16.70
CA ALA A 369 -9.00 5.59 16.51
C ALA A 369 -8.40 6.10 17.85
N GLN A 370 -9.03 5.80 19.01
CA GLN A 370 -8.49 6.17 20.31
C GLN A 370 -7.68 5.00 20.87
N PRO A 371 -6.46 5.25 21.36
CA PRO A 371 -5.75 4.25 22.12
C PRO A 371 -6.49 4.05 23.45
N LEU A 372 -7.30 3.01 23.55
CA LEU A 372 -7.47 2.36 24.83
C LEU A 372 -6.05 1.96 25.22
N SER A 373 -5.56 2.32 26.42
CA SER A 373 -4.24 1.90 26.87
C SER A 373 -4.23 0.35 26.86
N PRO A 374 -3.68 -0.29 25.82
CA PRO A 374 -3.81 -1.72 25.66
C PRO A 374 -2.76 -2.35 26.54
N GLN A 375 -3.21 -3.09 27.53
CA GLN A 375 -2.31 -3.94 28.28
C GLN A 375 -1.87 -5.09 27.36
N ALA A 376 -0.60 -5.44 27.38
CA ALA A 376 -0.09 -6.58 26.60
C ALA A 376 -0.83 -7.90 26.85
N ALA A 377 -1.44 -8.08 28.03
CA ALA A 377 -2.31 -9.19 28.37
C ALA A 377 -3.55 -9.27 27.45
N ASP A 378 -4.21 -8.13 27.15
CA ASP A 378 -5.37 -8.10 26.24
C ASP A 378 -5.00 -8.55 24.80
N TRP A 379 -3.81 -8.24 24.32
CA TRP A 379 -3.37 -8.70 22.99
C TRP A 379 -3.10 -10.19 22.94
N GLN A 380 -2.57 -10.80 24.02
CA GLN A 380 -2.37 -12.24 24.08
C GLN A 380 -3.71 -12.99 24.07
N ASP A 381 -4.73 -12.51 24.77
CA ASP A 381 -6.07 -13.09 24.78
C ASP A 381 -6.73 -13.01 23.41
N VAL A 382 -6.61 -11.85 22.73
CA VAL A 382 -7.14 -11.66 21.38
C VAL A 382 -6.45 -12.58 20.37
N LEU A 383 -5.13 -12.71 20.46
CA LEU A 383 -4.35 -13.59 19.59
C LEU A 383 -4.65 -15.08 19.89
N ALA A 384 -4.84 -15.45 21.17
CA ALA A 384 -5.26 -16.79 21.54
C ALA A 384 -6.63 -17.13 20.94
N SER A 385 -7.57 -16.19 20.97
CA SER A 385 -8.87 -16.34 20.30
C SER A 385 -8.71 -16.48 18.78
N ALA A 386 -7.79 -15.77 18.17
CA ALA A 386 -7.52 -15.84 16.73
C ALA A 386 -6.91 -17.18 16.27
N LEU A 387 -6.41 -18.01 17.19
CA LEU A 387 -6.03 -19.40 16.90
C LEU A 387 -7.24 -20.30 16.56
N GLN A 388 -8.46 -19.82 16.76
CA GLN A 388 -9.69 -20.50 16.38
C GLN A 388 -10.29 -19.95 15.07
N ASP A 389 -9.63 -19.00 14.41
CA ASP A 389 -10.14 -18.41 13.16
C ASP A 389 -10.33 -19.51 12.09
N PRO A 390 -11.40 -19.46 11.29
CA PRO A 390 -11.63 -20.44 10.23
C PRO A 390 -10.51 -20.44 9.17
N ASP A 391 -9.84 -19.30 8.96
CA ASP A 391 -8.78 -19.18 7.96
C ASP A 391 -7.40 -19.60 8.53
N PRO A 392 -6.72 -20.59 7.93
CA PRO A 392 -5.42 -21.06 8.42
C PRO A 392 -4.33 -19.99 8.39
N CYS A 393 -4.40 -19.02 7.48
CA CYS A 393 -3.42 -17.91 7.45
C CYS A 393 -3.54 -17.01 8.68
N VAL A 394 -4.77 -16.83 9.20
CA VAL A 394 -4.99 -16.07 10.44
C VAL A 394 -4.43 -16.86 11.63
N ARG A 395 -4.72 -18.18 11.72
CA ARG A 395 -4.21 -19.03 12.80
C ARG A 395 -2.68 -19.08 12.83
N ARG A 396 -2.03 -19.22 11.65
CA ARG A 396 -0.56 -19.18 11.52
C ARG A 396 0.03 -17.83 11.99
N ALA A 397 -0.57 -16.73 11.58
CA ALA A 397 -0.12 -15.41 12.00
C ALA A 397 -0.30 -15.19 13.51
N ALA A 398 -1.40 -15.66 14.08
CA ALA A 398 -1.69 -15.58 15.51
C ALA A 398 -0.71 -16.43 16.34
N ALA A 399 -0.42 -17.66 15.91
CA ALA A 399 0.57 -18.51 16.56
C ALA A 399 1.95 -17.86 16.60
N TRP A 400 2.42 -17.36 15.45
CA TRP A 400 3.67 -16.63 15.37
C TRP A 400 3.69 -15.37 16.25
N ALA A 401 2.56 -14.64 16.30
CA ALA A 401 2.44 -13.44 17.10
C ALA A 401 2.57 -13.73 18.61
N LEU A 402 1.85 -14.76 19.10
CA LEU A 402 1.92 -15.21 20.49
C LEU A 402 3.31 -15.66 20.90
N ALA A 403 3.99 -16.44 20.07
CA ALA A 403 5.36 -16.88 20.31
C ALA A 403 6.36 -15.72 20.42
N GLY A 404 5.98 -14.50 19.99
CA GLY A 404 6.77 -13.29 20.16
C GLY A 404 6.97 -12.84 21.61
N ARG A 405 6.14 -13.35 22.54
CA ARG A 405 6.29 -13.19 24.00
C ARG A 405 6.09 -14.54 24.67
N PRO A 406 7.10 -15.41 24.66
CA PRO A 406 6.98 -16.75 25.20
C PRO A 406 6.77 -16.70 26.72
N THR A 407 5.70 -17.38 27.16
CA THR A 407 5.39 -17.62 28.56
C THR A 407 4.96 -19.10 28.69
N LEU A 408 4.96 -19.65 29.91
CA LEU A 408 4.44 -21.01 30.13
C LEU A 408 3.00 -21.14 29.62
N THR A 409 2.18 -20.12 29.82
CA THR A 409 0.80 -20.05 29.35
C THR A 409 0.75 -20.11 27.82
N VAL A 410 1.58 -19.33 27.12
CA VAL A 410 1.66 -19.36 25.63
C VAL A 410 2.08 -20.75 25.13
N GLY A 411 3.08 -21.36 25.77
CA GLY A 411 3.50 -22.73 25.44
C GLY A 411 2.35 -23.72 25.58
N SER A 412 1.61 -23.68 26.68
CA SER A 412 0.44 -24.54 26.93
C SER A 412 -0.66 -24.33 25.87
N ILE A 413 -0.99 -23.10 25.54
CA ILE A 413 -1.98 -22.76 24.49
C ILE A 413 -1.55 -23.33 23.14
N LEU A 414 -0.28 -23.15 22.74
CA LEU A 414 0.22 -23.66 21.47
C LEU A 414 0.24 -25.19 21.41
N HIS A 415 0.56 -25.89 22.51
CA HIS A 415 0.44 -27.35 22.61
C HIS A 415 -0.97 -27.83 22.45
N GLU A 416 -1.94 -27.20 23.12
CA GLU A 416 -3.36 -27.55 23.01
C GLU A 416 -3.88 -27.35 21.58
N VAL A 417 -3.54 -26.22 20.93
CA VAL A 417 -3.92 -25.97 19.54
C VAL A 417 -3.25 -26.96 18.59
N PHE A 418 -1.95 -27.27 18.78
CA PHE A 418 -1.24 -28.24 17.97
C PHE A 418 -1.91 -29.63 17.98
N ALA A 419 -2.40 -30.06 19.14
CA ALA A 419 -3.05 -31.34 19.28
C ALA A 419 -4.35 -31.52 18.46
N ARG A 420 -5.08 -30.41 18.21
CA ARG A 420 -6.37 -30.42 17.50
C ARG A 420 -6.31 -29.79 16.10
N GLU A 421 -5.20 -29.14 15.74
CA GLU A 421 -5.05 -28.48 14.42
C GLU A 421 -4.96 -29.55 13.31
N THR A 422 -5.70 -29.34 12.24
CA THR A 422 -5.74 -30.25 11.08
C THR A 422 -5.01 -29.73 9.87
N ASP A 423 -4.82 -28.42 9.75
CA ASP A 423 -4.10 -27.82 8.62
C ASP A 423 -2.60 -28.09 8.74
N PRO A 424 -1.96 -28.69 7.71
CA PRO A 424 -0.56 -29.10 7.79
C PRO A 424 0.40 -27.91 7.91
N GLU A 425 0.09 -26.78 7.28
CA GLU A 425 0.98 -25.59 7.34
C GLU A 425 0.89 -24.91 8.71
N VAL A 426 -0.30 -24.88 9.33
CA VAL A 426 -0.49 -24.37 10.69
C VAL A 426 0.23 -25.27 11.69
N ARG A 427 0.09 -26.60 11.56
CA ARG A 427 0.81 -27.57 12.41
C ARG A 427 2.33 -27.40 12.30
N GLN A 428 2.84 -27.28 11.08
CA GLN A 428 4.29 -27.09 10.86
C GLN A 428 4.79 -25.82 11.53
N GLU A 429 4.05 -24.71 11.40
CA GLU A 429 4.40 -23.42 12.02
C GLU A 429 4.42 -23.54 13.55
N ILE A 430 3.37 -24.12 14.14
CA ILE A 430 3.26 -24.27 15.61
C ILE A 430 4.37 -25.21 16.14
N SER A 431 4.67 -26.31 15.44
CA SER A 431 5.76 -27.23 15.82
C SER A 431 7.11 -26.53 15.87
N ALA A 432 7.41 -25.71 14.85
CA ALA A 432 8.64 -24.92 14.82
C ALA A 432 8.73 -23.95 16.00
N LEU A 433 7.63 -23.22 16.27
CA LEU A 433 7.55 -22.25 17.37
C LEU A 433 7.70 -22.92 18.75
N LEU A 434 7.10 -24.09 18.96
CA LEU A 434 7.25 -24.84 20.20
C LEU A 434 8.69 -25.30 20.43
N SER A 435 9.39 -25.69 19.36
CA SER A 435 10.81 -26.05 19.43
C SER A 435 11.67 -24.84 19.81
N GLU A 436 11.39 -23.65 19.22
CA GLU A 436 12.10 -22.42 19.56
C GLU A 436 11.88 -22.00 21.02
N ILE A 437 10.65 -22.11 21.54
CA ILE A 437 10.31 -21.79 22.94
C ILE A 437 11.02 -22.75 23.90
N SER A 438 11.09 -24.05 23.58
CA SER A 438 11.73 -25.06 24.42
C SER A 438 13.23 -24.84 24.52
N THR A 439 13.89 -24.50 23.43
CA THR A 439 15.35 -24.22 23.40
C THR A 439 15.69 -22.95 24.18
N ALA A 440 14.84 -21.92 24.08
CA ALA A 440 15.04 -20.66 24.83
C ALA A 440 14.90 -20.89 26.37
N SER A 441 14.03 -21.81 26.80
CA SER A 441 13.80 -22.14 28.22
C SER A 441 14.93 -23.01 28.77
N GLY A 442 15.58 -23.84 27.96
CA GLY A 442 16.66 -24.74 28.37
C GLY A 442 18.01 -24.04 28.60
N SER A 443 18.28 -22.95 27.87
CA SER A 443 19.52 -22.20 27.98
C SER A 443 19.63 -21.33 29.24
N SER A 444 18.56 -21.13 29.99
CA SER A 444 18.54 -20.40 31.27
C SER A 444 18.81 -21.27 32.50
N ALA A 445 18.94 -22.60 32.34
CA ALA A 445 19.12 -23.54 33.43
C ALA A 445 20.59 -23.97 33.68
N GLU A 446 21.53 -23.57 32.80
CA GLU A 446 22.95 -23.82 32.97
C GLU A 446 23.74 -22.53 33.18
N GLY A 447 23.68 -22.00 34.39
CA GLY A 447 24.58 -20.98 34.92
C GLY A 447 25.06 -21.42 36.30
N PRO A 448 26.37 -21.26 36.63
CA PRO A 448 27.02 -21.89 37.77
C PRO A 448 26.56 -21.41 39.12
#